data_3dd1212533512f0ca59abcadecffff73
#
_entry.id   3dd1212533512f0ca59abcadecffff73
#
_cell.length_a   1.000
_cell.length_b   1.000
_cell.length_c   1.000
_cell.angle_alpha   90.00
_cell.angle_beta   90.00
_cell.angle_gamma   90.00
#
_symmetry.space_group_name_H-M   'P 1'
#
loop_
_entity.id
_entity.type
_entity.pdbx_description
1 polymer ?
#
loop_
_entity_poly.entity_id
_entity_poly.type
_entity_poly.pdbx_seq_one_letter_code
_entity_poly.pdbx_strand_id
1 'polypeptide(L)'
;VVGIGEFDGDTLVAADEIAAAVDLLSLFGDSGYEISYVTLDRPIVNAFIHKGGTVNWDIMKSDDTEEENAITEEASDSAFDLQLRKFRITDASISYTDMESGTVFSTGKLNLALTGKLSGMQTALQCKASIQDILLSMDRVTYLKDAEIEIDMNLLADLDNYKFTFDENRLRLNAIEMALDGWVALPDDGIEMDINLSTPKINFKDILSMIPAIYQNNFADLQTSGNVSLKAEAKGRLDEKTIPAFTLALDVDKAKVFYTGMPRSVDDITIALQVANTGGDLDLTTIDINTFKFTFADNPFAITLHAAHPVSDMLFNISADGTINLGEIEKIYPLGDSISLNGIITTALTLDGRMSDIEKENYQNIKGK
;
A
#
# COMPACT_ATOMS: atom_id res chain seq x y z
N VAL A 1 15.60 6.76 22.96
CA VAL A 1 14.81 8.02 23.08
C VAL A 1 13.48 7.65 23.72
N VAL A 2 13.16 8.28 24.84
CA VAL A 2 11.92 8.06 25.58
C VAL A 2 11.13 9.36 25.57
N GLY A 3 9.81 9.26 25.42
CA GLY A 3 8.90 10.40 25.41
C GLY A 3 8.88 11.16 26.74
N ILE A 4 8.41 12.38 26.69
CA ILE A 4 8.20 13.27 27.84
C ILE A 4 6.78 13.82 27.79
N GLY A 5 6.30 14.38 28.93
CA GLY A 5 4.97 14.99 29.01
C GLY A 5 3.84 13.96 28.84
N GLU A 6 3.00 14.11 27.82
CA GLU A 6 1.89 13.18 27.54
C GLU A 6 2.37 11.80 27.08
N PHE A 7 3.64 11.68 26.66
CA PHE A 7 4.30 10.45 26.21
C PHE A 7 5.33 9.93 27.22
N ASP A 8 5.25 10.35 28.49
CA ASP A 8 6.19 9.94 29.53
C ASP A 8 6.19 8.42 29.73
N GLY A 9 7.35 7.82 29.57
CA GLY A 9 7.53 6.37 29.64
C GLY A 9 7.40 5.62 28.31
N ASP A 10 6.90 6.26 27.26
CA ASP A 10 6.83 5.64 25.93
C ASP A 10 8.17 5.70 25.23
N THR A 11 8.58 4.57 24.65
CA THR A 11 9.82 4.50 23.86
C THR A 11 9.53 4.93 22.43
N LEU A 12 10.06 6.07 22.00
CA LEU A 12 10.00 6.48 20.60
C LEU A 12 10.97 5.66 19.75
N VAL A 13 12.24 5.59 20.14
CA VAL A 13 13.29 4.86 19.42
C VAL A 13 14.21 4.16 20.43
N ALA A 14 14.46 2.89 20.19
CA ALA A 14 15.45 2.08 20.88
C ALA A 14 16.17 1.17 19.89
N ALA A 15 17.35 0.69 20.24
CA ALA A 15 18.05 -0.37 19.53
C ALA A 15 18.89 -1.15 20.55
N ASP A 16 19.04 -2.45 20.32
CA ASP A 16 19.89 -3.27 21.19
C ASP A 16 21.38 -2.99 20.93
N GLU A 17 21.76 -2.82 19.66
CA GLU A 17 23.11 -2.49 19.26
C GLU A 17 23.14 -1.55 18.05
N ILE A 18 24.05 -0.58 18.08
CA ILE A 18 24.42 0.24 16.93
C ILE A 18 25.93 0.05 16.75
N ALA A 19 26.32 -0.55 15.62
CA ALA A 19 27.73 -0.77 15.28
C ALA A 19 28.11 -0.01 14.02
N ALA A 20 29.27 0.61 14.02
CA ALA A 20 29.86 1.26 12.86
C ALA A 20 31.35 0.88 12.77
N ALA A 21 31.85 0.64 11.55
CA ALA A 21 33.28 0.47 11.31
C ALA A 21 33.80 1.57 10.39
N VAL A 22 34.89 2.17 10.79
CA VAL A 22 35.61 3.20 10.06
C VAL A 22 36.86 2.60 9.47
N ASP A 23 37.18 2.91 8.21
CA ASP A 23 38.47 2.55 7.62
C ASP A 23 39.56 3.43 8.23
N LEU A 24 40.45 2.78 9.00
CA LEU A 24 41.54 3.50 9.68
C LEU A 24 42.52 4.17 8.70
N LEU A 25 42.64 3.65 7.47
CA LEU A 25 43.51 4.24 6.48
C LEU A 25 42.94 5.53 5.91
N SER A 26 41.62 5.67 5.92
CA SER A 26 40.95 6.91 5.49
C SER A 26 41.21 8.10 6.43
N LEU A 27 41.55 7.80 7.69
CA LEU A 27 41.91 8.84 8.69
C LEU A 27 43.24 9.57 8.35
N PHE A 28 44.06 8.99 7.50
CA PHE A 28 45.38 9.52 7.11
C PHE A 28 45.43 9.99 5.66
N GLY A 29 44.31 9.95 4.93
CA GLY A 29 44.18 10.40 3.54
C GLY A 29 43.44 11.73 3.40
N ASP A 30 43.59 12.35 2.26
CA ASP A 30 42.90 13.62 1.93
C ASP A 30 41.44 13.38 1.43
N SER A 31 40.94 12.14 1.48
CA SER A 31 39.68 11.69 0.85
C SER A 31 38.46 11.69 1.81
N GLY A 32 38.58 12.22 3.01
CA GLY A 32 37.50 12.17 4.01
C GLY A 32 37.42 10.86 4.79
N TYR A 33 36.48 10.76 5.71
CA TYR A 33 36.31 9.57 6.57
C TYR A 33 35.47 8.50 5.86
N GLU A 34 36.02 7.31 5.68
CA GLU A 34 35.31 6.18 5.07
C GLU A 34 34.68 5.31 6.18
N ILE A 35 33.34 5.31 6.27
CA ILE A 35 32.59 4.37 7.11
C ILE A 35 32.27 3.13 6.28
N SER A 36 32.94 2.02 6.60
CA SER A 36 32.77 0.78 5.83
C SER A 36 31.38 0.17 6.00
N TYR A 37 30.84 0.21 7.21
CA TYR A 37 29.47 -0.25 7.46
C TYR A 37 28.83 0.42 8.69
N VAL A 38 27.48 0.46 8.66
CA VAL A 38 26.65 0.75 9.82
C VAL A 38 25.62 -0.39 9.95
N THR A 39 25.45 -0.90 11.17
CA THR A 39 24.47 -1.92 11.50
C THR A 39 23.64 -1.49 12.69
N LEU A 40 22.33 -1.67 12.58
CA LEU A 40 21.35 -1.51 13.65
C LEU A 40 20.76 -2.89 13.95
N ASP A 41 20.93 -3.37 15.19
CA ASP A 41 20.34 -4.63 15.64
C ASP A 41 19.11 -4.37 16.49
N ARG A 42 18.01 -4.99 16.11
CA ARG A 42 16.69 -4.89 16.75
C ARG A 42 16.25 -3.46 17.09
N PRO A 43 16.32 -2.53 16.13
CA PRO A 43 15.78 -1.20 16.40
C PRO A 43 14.25 -1.26 16.51
N ILE A 44 13.72 -0.52 17.47
CA ILE A 44 12.29 -0.31 17.71
C ILE A 44 11.98 1.14 17.42
N VAL A 45 10.95 1.41 16.62
CA VAL A 45 10.44 2.76 16.35
C VAL A 45 8.95 2.77 16.61
N ASN A 46 8.50 3.61 17.54
CA ASN A 46 7.08 3.77 17.85
C ASN A 46 6.67 5.22 17.62
N ALA A 47 6.00 5.46 16.51
CA ALA A 47 5.43 6.76 16.18
C ALA A 47 3.96 6.81 16.62
N PHE A 48 3.59 7.90 17.29
CA PHE A 48 2.26 8.04 17.87
C PHE A 48 1.71 9.45 17.67
N ILE A 49 0.45 9.55 17.20
CA ILE A 49 -0.36 10.79 17.16
C ILE A 49 -1.51 10.65 18.16
N HIS A 50 -1.57 11.56 19.10
CA HIS A 50 -2.64 11.64 20.09
C HIS A 50 -3.91 12.28 19.49
N LYS A 51 -5.06 12.08 20.13
CA LYS A 51 -6.26 12.85 19.82
C LYS A 51 -6.00 14.33 20.08
N GLY A 52 -6.00 15.13 19.03
CA GLY A 52 -5.65 16.55 19.10
C GLY A 52 -4.35 16.91 18.37
N GLY A 53 -3.75 15.94 17.66
CA GLY A 53 -2.63 16.17 16.76
C GLY A 53 -1.25 16.23 17.41
N THR A 54 -1.14 16.02 18.74
CA THR A 54 0.18 15.96 19.41
C THR A 54 0.92 14.70 18.98
N VAL A 55 2.20 14.83 18.62
CA VAL A 55 3.05 13.75 18.11
C VAL A 55 4.20 13.46 19.08
N ASN A 56 4.58 12.17 19.22
CA ASN A 56 5.66 11.79 20.14
C ASN A 56 7.07 11.97 19.57
N TRP A 57 7.21 12.32 18.30
CA TRP A 57 8.51 12.58 17.65
C TRP A 57 8.87 14.07 17.56
N ASP A 58 8.03 14.98 18.04
CA ASP A 58 8.41 16.38 18.23
C ASP A 58 9.26 16.49 19.50
N ILE A 59 10.54 16.11 19.34
CA ILE A 59 11.54 16.09 20.43
C ILE A 59 12.42 17.34 20.47
N MET A 60 12.23 18.27 19.53
CA MET A 60 12.96 19.54 19.55
C MET A 60 12.36 20.46 20.62
N LYS A 61 13.15 20.82 21.63
CA LYS A 61 12.78 21.91 22.51
C LYS A 61 12.73 23.19 21.69
N SER A 62 11.58 23.83 21.63
CA SER A 62 11.51 25.25 21.33
C SER A 62 12.16 25.97 22.53
N ASP A 63 13.43 26.26 22.43
CA ASP A 63 14.05 27.22 23.35
C ASP A 63 13.49 28.62 23.04
N ASP A 64 12.38 28.97 23.71
CA ASP A 64 11.93 30.35 23.87
C ASP A 64 12.87 31.09 24.80
N THR A 65 14.14 31.14 24.47
CA THR A 65 15.12 32.06 25.05
C THR A 65 15.94 32.65 23.92
N GLU A 66 15.54 33.85 23.52
CA GLU A 66 16.40 34.77 22.79
C GLU A 66 17.71 34.99 23.58
N GLU A 67 18.69 34.13 23.44
CA GLU A 67 20.08 34.46 23.62
C GLU A 67 20.77 34.38 22.28
N GLU A 68 20.93 35.57 21.68
CA GLU A 68 21.90 35.83 20.62
C GLU A 68 23.29 35.34 21.08
N ASN A 69 23.62 34.10 20.88
CA ASN A 69 24.97 33.64 20.72
C ASN A 69 25.21 33.40 19.22
N ALA A 70 25.69 34.46 18.60
CA ALA A 70 26.34 34.40 17.32
C ALA A 70 27.48 33.34 17.38
N ILE A 71 27.15 32.11 17.08
CA ILE A 71 28.14 31.15 16.63
C ILE A 71 28.44 31.59 15.21
N THR A 72 29.56 32.30 15.07
CA THR A 72 30.20 32.59 13.80
C THR A 72 30.25 31.30 13.00
N GLU A 73 29.47 31.25 11.93
CA GLU A 73 29.62 30.28 10.86
C GLU A 73 30.97 30.48 10.17
N GLU A 74 32.04 29.97 10.75
CA GLU A 74 33.16 29.47 9.98
C GLU A 74 32.79 28.02 9.61
N ALA A 75 31.80 27.85 8.73
CA ALA A 75 31.68 26.63 7.93
C ALA A 75 32.95 26.53 7.10
N SER A 76 33.96 25.88 7.66
CA SER A 76 35.02 25.30 6.84
C SER A 76 34.35 24.38 5.87
N ASP A 77 34.49 24.66 4.61
CA ASP A 77 34.07 23.89 3.44
C ASP A 77 34.88 22.57 3.36
N SER A 78 34.95 21.84 4.47
CA SER A 78 35.39 20.48 4.52
C SER A 78 34.17 19.62 4.22
N ALA A 79 33.89 19.40 2.93
CA ALA A 79 32.95 18.39 2.48
C ALA A 79 33.29 17.09 3.23
N PHE A 80 32.47 16.73 4.21
CA PHE A 80 32.54 15.46 4.89
C PHE A 80 32.09 14.40 3.86
N ASP A 81 33.02 13.91 3.06
CA ASP A 81 32.75 12.85 2.09
C ASP A 81 32.61 11.53 2.88
N LEU A 82 31.40 11.29 3.39
CA LEU A 82 31.07 10.10 4.14
C LEU A 82 30.85 8.95 3.15
N GLN A 83 31.84 8.08 2.98
CA GLN A 83 31.71 6.89 2.14
C GLN A 83 31.18 5.72 2.96
N LEU A 84 29.86 5.47 2.89
CA LEU A 84 29.24 4.30 3.48
C LEU A 84 29.10 3.20 2.40
N ARG A 85 29.67 2.02 2.64
CA ARG A 85 29.60 0.89 1.69
C ARG A 85 28.46 -0.07 2.01
N LYS A 86 28.06 -0.16 3.26
CA LYS A 86 27.04 -1.11 3.69
C LYS A 86 26.23 -0.55 4.87
N PHE A 87 24.93 -0.57 4.70
CA PHE A 87 23.99 -0.28 5.78
C PHE A 87 23.10 -1.51 6.01
N ARG A 88 22.93 -1.90 7.25
CA ARG A 88 22.11 -3.06 7.61
C ARG A 88 21.22 -2.74 8.82
N ILE A 89 19.97 -3.15 8.70
CA ILE A 89 19.02 -3.24 9.81
C ILE A 89 18.65 -4.72 9.97
N THR A 90 18.66 -5.22 11.19
CA THR A 90 18.30 -6.60 11.51
C THR A 90 17.18 -6.60 12.53
N ASP A 91 16.12 -7.36 12.24
CA ASP A 91 14.96 -7.59 13.12
C ASP A 91 14.34 -6.31 13.72
N ALA A 92 14.24 -5.25 12.92
CA ALA A 92 13.56 -4.03 13.37
C ALA A 92 12.05 -4.24 13.55
N SER A 93 11.45 -3.48 14.45
CA SER A 93 10.01 -3.32 14.55
C SER A 93 9.62 -1.84 14.47
N ILE A 94 8.57 -1.56 13.70
CA ILE A 94 8.04 -0.21 13.53
C ILE A 94 6.56 -0.27 13.89
N SER A 95 6.11 0.67 14.69
CA SER A 95 4.69 0.91 14.94
C SER A 95 4.35 2.38 14.69
N TYR A 96 3.20 2.60 14.10
CA TYR A 96 2.60 3.90 13.91
C TYR A 96 1.14 3.83 14.33
N THR A 97 0.73 4.70 15.23
CA THR A 97 -0.65 4.79 15.68
C THR A 97 -1.10 6.24 15.60
N ASP A 98 -2.11 6.49 14.80
CA ASP A 98 -2.78 7.77 14.70
C ASP A 98 -4.20 7.64 15.26
N MET A 99 -4.43 8.26 16.44
CA MET A 99 -5.73 8.21 17.10
C MET A 99 -6.74 9.19 16.48
N GLU A 100 -6.30 10.12 15.65
CA GLU A 100 -7.18 11.09 15.00
C GLU A 100 -7.81 10.48 13.75
N SER A 101 -7.01 9.88 12.88
CA SER A 101 -7.48 9.17 11.68
C SER A 101 -7.92 7.72 11.94
N GLY A 102 -7.65 7.17 13.13
CA GLY A 102 -7.91 5.77 13.44
C GLY A 102 -7.01 4.80 12.68
N THR A 103 -5.81 5.25 12.27
CA THR A 103 -4.83 4.47 11.53
C THR A 103 -3.87 3.77 12.48
N VAL A 104 -3.69 2.46 12.28
CA VAL A 104 -2.69 1.64 12.97
C VAL A 104 -1.88 0.90 11.93
N PHE A 105 -0.56 1.07 11.98
CA PHE A 105 0.39 0.32 11.18
C PHE A 105 1.44 -0.29 12.09
N SER A 106 1.81 -1.54 11.86
CA SER A 106 2.95 -2.15 12.54
C SER A 106 3.64 -3.18 11.67
N THR A 107 4.93 -3.40 11.95
CA THR A 107 5.71 -4.50 11.38
C THR A 107 6.32 -5.33 12.49
N GLY A 108 6.42 -6.62 12.28
CA GLY A 108 7.14 -7.51 13.19
C GLY A 108 8.65 -7.45 12.92
N LYS A 109 9.13 -8.25 11.96
CA LYS A 109 10.56 -8.35 11.64
C LYS A 109 10.87 -7.64 10.33
N LEU A 110 11.55 -6.50 10.43
CA LEU A 110 12.07 -5.79 9.28
C LEU A 110 13.58 -6.00 9.19
N ASN A 111 14.03 -6.54 8.08
CA ASN A 111 15.44 -6.64 7.73
C ASN A 111 15.71 -5.81 6.49
N LEU A 112 16.77 -5.01 6.49
CA LEU A 112 17.20 -4.19 5.37
C LEU A 112 18.71 -4.31 5.19
N ALA A 113 19.16 -4.50 3.98
CA ALA A 113 20.55 -4.42 3.59
C ALA A 113 20.69 -3.52 2.36
N LEU A 114 21.40 -2.41 2.50
CA LEU A 114 21.87 -1.56 1.41
C LEU A 114 23.34 -1.81 1.21
N THR A 115 23.75 -2.09 -0.01
CA THR A 115 25.14 -2.29 -0.42
C THR A 115 25.45 -1.47 -1.63
N GLY A 116 26.57 -0.75 -1.62
CA GLY A 116 27.02 0.10 -2.70
C GLY A 116 27.94 1.18 -2.16
N LYS A 117 28.29 2.11 -2.99
CA LYS A 117 29.11 3.25 -2.60
C LYS A 117 28.19 4.44 -2.33
N LEU A 118 27.78 4.63 -1.09
CA LEU A 118 26.96 5.78 -0.67
C LEU A 118 27.83 7.05 -0.60
N SER A 119 28.47 7.41 -1.70
CA SER A 119 29.29 8.61 -1.79
C SER A 119 29.25 9.15 -3.22
N GLY A 120 29.15 10.43 -3.36
CA GLY A 120 29.10 11.14 -4.63
C GLY A 120 27.69 11.33 -5.17
N MET A 121 27.60 12.13 -6.24
CA MET A 121 26.36 12.66 -6.81
C MET A 121 25.42 11.55 -7.34
N GLN A 122 25.99 10.46 -7.85
CA GLN A 122 25.19 9.31 -8.34
C GLN A 122 25.84 7.99 -7.90
N THR A 123 25.05 7.11 -7.35
CA THR A 123 25.54 5.81 -6.87
C THR A 123 24.56 4.67 -7.15
N ALA A 124 25.13 3.53 -7.54
CA ALA A 124 24.36 2.30 -7.70
C ALA A 124 24.33 1.55 -6.36
N LEU A 125 23.14 1.28 -5.87
CA LEU A 125 22.89 0.56 -4.63
C LEU A 125 22.11 -0.70 -4.90
N GLN A 126 22.46 -1.77 -4.20
CA GLN A 126 21.61 -2.95 -4.08
C GLN A 126 20.84 -2.86 -2.75
N CYS A 127 19.53 -2.93 -2.84
CA CYS A 127 18.63 -2.96 -1.70
C CYS A 127 17.98 -4.35 -1.59
N LYS A 128 18.15 -4.98 -0.43
CA LYS A 128 17.41 -6.19 -0.07
C LYS A 128 16.67 -5.93 1.23
N ALA A 129 15.37 -6.14 1.22
CA ALA A 129 14.57 -6.01 2.43
C ALA A 129 13.58 -7.17 2.56
N SER A 130 13.27 -7.52 3.78
CA SER A 130 12.18 -8.39 4.15
C SER A 130 11.43 -7.81 5.34
N ILE A 131 10.12 -7.80 5.25
CA ILE A 131 9.24 -7.29 6.31
C ILE A 131 8.19 -8.36 6.56
N GLN A 132 8.02 -8.77 7.81
CA GLN A 132 7.05 -9.76 8.24
C GLN A 132 6.05 -9.17 9.22
N ASP A 133 4.96 -9.87 9.42
CA ASP A 133 3.91 -9.53 10.39
C ASP A 133 3.37 -8.10 10.19
N ILE A 134 3.16 -7.70 8.94
CA ILE A 134 2.64 -6.36 8.63
C ILE A 134 1.15 -6.32 8.98
N LEU A 135 0.80 -5.36 9.83
CA LEU A 135 -0.57 -4.97 10.15
C LEU A 135 -0.84 -3.58 9.61
N LEU A 136 -1.94 -3.41 8.88
CA LEU A 136 -2.48 -2.11 8.50
C LEU A 136 -3.98 -2.09 8.77
N SER A 137 -4.41 -1.18 9.63
CA SER A 137 -5.81 -0.95 9.94
C SER A 137 -6.13 0.53 9.83
N MET A 138 -7.25 0.88 9.21
CA MET A 138 -7.77 2.24 9.09
C MET A 138 -9.28 2.21 9.38
N ASP A 139 -9.77 3.15 10.18
CA ASP A 139 -11.18 3.25 10.56
C ASP A 139 -11.78 1.91 11.06
N ARG A 140 -11.02 1.14 11.84
CA ARG A 140 -11.36 -0.19 12.36
C ARG A 140 -11.47 -1.30 11.30
N VAL A 141 -11.13 -1.02 10.05
CA VAL A 141 -11.02 -2.03 9.00
C VAL A 141 -9.56 -2.45 8.88
N THR A 142 -9.28 -3.73 9.07
CA THR A 142 -7.94 -4.30 8.89
C THR A 142 -7.74 -4.67 7.42
N TYR A 143 -6.90 -3.92 6.72
CA TYR A 143 -6.57 -4.12 5.31
C TYR A 143 -5.49 -5.18 5.13
N LEU A 144 -4.42 -5.12 5.94
CA LEU A 144 -3.35 -6.11 5.94
C LEU A 144 -3.25 -6.72 7.35
N LYS A 145 -3.07 -8.02 7.41
CA LYS A 145 -2.81 -8.77 8.63
C LYS A 145 -1.86 -9.89 8.31
N ASP A 146 -0.81 -9.99 9.10
CA ASP A 146 0.24 -10.99 8.95
C ASP A 146 0.83 -11.01 7.52
N ALA A 147 0.87 -9.82 6.86
CA ALA A 147 1.38 -9.69 5.51
C ALA A 147 2.92 -9.67 5.51
N GLU A 148 3.49 -10.13 4.41
CA GLU A 148 4.94 -10.21 4.19
C GLU A 148 5.33 -9.45 2.94
N ILE A 149 6.43 -8.69 3.00
CA ILE A 149 7.05 -8.03 1.86
C ILE A 149 8.49 -8.50 1.71
N GLU A 150 8.88 -8.84 0.50
CA GLU A 150 10.28 -9.04 0.11
C GLU A 150 10.63 -8.09 -1.04
N ILE A 151 11.79 -7.46 -0.93
CA ILE A 151 12.31 -6.51 -1.90
C ILE A 151 13.74 -6.96 -2.28
N ASP A 152 14.00 -7.10 -3.56
CA ASP A 152 15.34 -7.25 -4.13
C ASP A 152 15.43 -6.33 -5.34
N MET A 153 16.15 -5.21 -5.19
CA MET A 153 16.17 -4.15 -6.20
C MET A 153 17.55 -3.53 -6.36
N ASN A 154 17.84 -3.12 -7.58
CA ASN A 154 18.93 -2.24 -7.88
C ASN A 154 18.41 -0.79 -7.93
N LEU A 155 19.08 0.11 -7.22
CA LEU A 155 18.73 1.51 -7.11
C LEU A 155 19.86 2.35 -7.72
N LEU A 156 19.53 3.28 -8.59
CA LEU A 156 20.42 4.40 -8.89
C LEU A 156 19.98 5.59 -8.03
N ALA A 157 20.77 5.94 -7.04
CA ALA A 157 20.51 7.04 -6.14
C ALA A 157 21.29 8.28 -6.59
N ASP A 158 20.58 9.37 -6.80
CA ASP A 158 21.11 10.74 -6.92
C ASP A 158 20.88 11.43 -5.57
N LEU A 159 21.93 11.52 -4.79
CA LEU A 159 21.85 12.00 -3.41
C LEU A 159 21.73 13.52 -3.32
N ASP A 160 22.15 14.26 -4.34
CA ASP A 160 22.01 15.74 -4.37
C ASP A 160 20.56 16.15 -4.60
N ASN A 161 19.82 15.35 -5.40
CA ASN A 161 18.43 15.61 -5.72
C ASN A 161 17.47 14.67 -4.95
N TYR A 162 17.99 13.85 -4.04
CA TYR A 162 17.24 12.81 -3.33
C TYR A 162 16.36 11.97 -4.27
N LYS A 163 16.88 11.65 -5.47
CA LYS A 163 16.16 10.91 -6.50
C LYS A 163 16.64 9.47 -6.57
N PHE A 164 15.71 8.56 -6.53
CA PHE A 164 15.95 7.11 -6.55
C PHE A 164 15.28 6.51 -7.78
N THR A 165 16.06 5.97 -8.69
CA THR A 165 15.56 5.28 -9.88
C THR A 165 15.66 3.78 -9.65
N PHE A 166 14.57 3.08 -9.92
CA PHE A 166 14.45 1.63 -9.74
C PHE A 166 14.77 0.93 -11.08
N ASP A 167 15.61 -0.10 -11.01
CA ASP A 167 16.00 -0.90 -12.16
C ASP A 167 16.14 -2.36 -11.75
N GLU A 168 15.69 -3.29 -12.62
CA GLU A 168 15.75 -4.75 -12.37
C GLU A 168 15.25 -5.16 -10.99
N ASN A 169 13.98 -4.93 -10.69
CA ASN A 169 13.43 -5.08 -9.35
C ASN A 169 12.51 -6.27 -9.22
N ARG A 170 12.59 -6.92 -8.07
CA ARG A 170 11.61 -7.87 -7.59
C ARG A 170 11.01 -7.35 -6.30
N LEU A 171 9.70 -7.18 -6.31
CA LEU A 171 8.89 -6.91 -5.13
C LEU A 171 7.92 -8.10 -4.95
N ARG A 172 7.83 -8.65 -3.76
CA ARG A 172 6.85 -9.67 -3.42
C ARG A 172 6.01 -9.21 -2.24
N LEU A 173 4.71 -9.23 -2.37
CA LEU A 173 3.74 -9.02 -1.30
C LEU A 173 2.93 -10.29 -1.12
N ASN A 174 3.08 -10.97 0.00
CA ASN A 174 2.55 -12.31 0.24
C ASN A 174 2.95 -13.28 -0.90
N ALA A 175 1.96 -13.82 -1.61
CA ALA A 175 2.19 -14.71 -2.75
C ALA A 175 2.36 -13.98 -4.10
N ILE A 176 2.20 -12.65 -4.13
CA ILE A 176 2.17 -11.86 -5.37
C ILE A 176 3.55 -11.30 -5.66
N GLU A 177 4.16 -11.75 -6.75
CA GLU A 177 5.37 -11.15 -7.31
C GLU A 177 5.01 -10.00 -8.25
N MET A 178 5.73 -8.89 -8.14
CA MET A 178 5.53 -7.67 -8.90
C MET A 178 6.86 -7.16 -9.42
N ALA A 179 6.83 -6.53 -10.60
CA ALA A 179 7.92 -5.71 -11.10
C ALA A 179 7.60 -4.23 -10.83
N LEU A 180 8.59 -3.48 -10.39
CA LEU A 180 8.50 -2.05 -10.10
C LEU A 180 9.55 -1.33 -10.95
N ASP A 181 9.12 -0.38 -11.77
CA ASP A 181 9.97 0.45 -12.61
C ASP A 181 9.68 1.93 -12.35
N GLY A 182 10.65 2.78 -12.63
CA GLY A 182 10.48 4.23 -12.54
C GLY A 182 11.39 4.89 -11.51
N TRP A 183 10.92 5.97 -10.93
CA TRP A 183 11.69 6.75 -9.97
C TRP A 183 10.82 7.49 -8.95
N VAL A 184 11.44 7.80 -7.82
CA VAL A 184 10.91 8.67 -6.76
C VAL A 184 11.95 9.71 -6.42
N ALA A 185 11.54 10.96 -6.24
CA ALA A 185 12.37 12.04 -5.70
C ALA A 185 11.69 12.65 -4.48
N LEU A 186 12.50 13.09 -3.52
CA LEU A 186 12.07 13.62 -2.22
C LEU A 186 12.53 15.08 -2.09
N PRO A 187 11.90 16.05 -2.80
CA PRO A 187 12.13 17.46 -2.56
C PRO A 187 11.60 17.89 -1.19
N ASP A 188 12.00 19.07 -0.69
CA ASP A 188 11.69 19.57 0.67
C ASP A 188 10.18 19.61 0.97
N ASP A 189 9.33 19.72 -0.04
CA ASP A 189 7.90 19.97 0.11
C ASP A 189 7.00 18.93 -0.57
N GLY A 190 7.39 17.67 -0.56
CA GLY A 190 6.56 16.59 -1.07
C GLY A 190 7.34 15.42 -1.67
N ILE A 191 6.68 14.62 -2.48
CA ILE A 191 7.26 13.47 -3.18
C ILE A 191 6.91 13.61 -4.66
N GLU A 192 7.90 13.56 -5.52
CA GLU A 192 7.70 13.45 -6.96
C GLU A 192 7.94 12.01 -7.41
N MET A 193 7.12 11.52 -8.33
CA MET A 193 7.24 10.13 -8.76
C MET A 193 6.80 9.92 -10.22
N ASP A 194 7.36 8.88 -10.82
CA ASP A 194 6.91 8.25 -12.06
C ASP A 194 7.16 6.75 -11.87
N ILE A 195 6.16 6.03 -11.40
CA ILE A 195 6.26 4.63 -10.96
C ILE A 195 5.30 3.78 -11.79
N ASN A 196 5.80 2.65 -12.27
CA ASN A 196 5.01 1.60 -12.90
C ASN A 196 5.19 0.30 -12.12
N LEU A 197 4.09 -0.31 -11.75
CA LEU A 197 4.04 -1.60 -11.08
C LEU A 197 3.22 -2.57 -11.93
N SER A 198 3.76 -3.76 -12.14
CA SER A 198 3.06 -4.80 -12.89
C SER A 198 3.27 -6.17 -12.26
N THR A 199 2.26 -7.03 -12.38
CA THR A 199 2.40 -8.43 -12.03
C THR A 199 2.53 -9.27 -13.30
N PRO A 200 3.36 -10.33 -13.33
CA PRO A 200 3.15 -11.42 -14.28
C PRO A 200 1.76 -12.01 -14.04
N LYS A 201 1.29 -12.90 -14.94
CA LYS A 201 0.05 -13.63 -14.67
C LYS A 201 0.20 -14.47 -13.40
N ILE A 202 -0.58 -14.14 -12.40
CA ILE A 202 -0.62 -14.82 -11.09
C ILE A 202 -1.90 -15.64 -10.98
N ASN A 203 -1.95 -16.58 -10.05
CA ASN A 203 -3.17 -17.33 -9.80
C ASN A 203 -4.22 -16.45 -9.10
N PHE A 204 -5.48 -16.66 -9.44
CA PHE A 204 -6.58 -15.93 -8.76
C PHE A 204 -6.57 -16.12 -7.24
N LYS A 205 -6.10 -17.28 -6.76
CA LYS A 205 -5.92 -17.55 -5.32
C LYS A 205 -5.00 -16.54 -4.63
N ASP A 206 -3.95 -16.10 -5.32
CA ASP A 206 -2.94 -15.23 -4.72
C ASP A 206 -3.51 -13.83 -4.44
N ILE A 207 -4.45 -13.36 -5.27
CA ILE A 207 -5.19 -12.10 -5.04
C ILE A 207 -6.06 -12.17 -3.78
N LEU A 208 -6.57 -13.34 -3.43
CA LEU A 208 -7.39 -13.49 -2.23
C LEU A 208 -6.59 -13.20 -0.94
N SER A 209 -5.27 -13.33 -0.99
CA SER A 209 -4.39 -12.94 0.12
C SER A 209 -4.35 -11.43 0.38
N MET A 210 -4.82 -10.62 -0.58
CA MET A 210 -4.93 -9.16 -0.47
C MET A 210 -6.29 -8.68 0.04
N ILE A 211 -7.26 -9.60 0.19
CA ILE A 211 -8.57 -9.25 0.73
C ILE A 211 -8.43 -8.89 2.20
N PRO A 212 -9.05 -7.79 2.67
CA PRO A 212 -8.99 -7.39 4.07
C PRO A 212 -9.29 -8.55 5.03
N ALA A 213 -8.54 -8.63 6.11
CA ALA A 213 -8.55 -9.75 7.06
C ALA A 213 -9.93 -10.08 7.64
N ILE A 214 -10.83 -9.08 7.72
CA ILE A 214 -12.19 -9.28 8.20
C ILE A 214 -13.02 -10.25 7.33
N TYR A 215 -12.63 -10.39 6.05
CA TYR A 215 -13.28 -11.30 5.11
C TYR A 215 -12.52 -12.61 4.93
N GLN A 216 -11.26 -12.71 5.38
CA GLN A 216 -10.40 -13.89 5.13
C GLN A 216 -10.96 -15.17 5.73
N ASN A 217 -11.63 -15.12 6.88
CA ASN A 217 -12.24 -16.30 7.49
C ASN A 217 -13.30 -16.97 6.60
N ASN A 218 -13.91 -16.21 5.70
CA ASN A 218 -14.92 -16.71 4.76
C ASN A 218 -14.28 -17.39 3.53
N PHE A 219 -12.96 -17.26 3.35
CA PHE A 219 -12.24 -17.74 2.18
C PHE A 219 -11.27 -18.88 2.48
N ALA A 220 -11.14 -19.32 3.74
CA ALA A 220 -10.20 -20.37 4.12
C ALA A 220 -10.42 -21.68 3.35
N ASP A 221 -11.68 -22.03 3.07
CA ASP A 221 -12.07 -23.25 2.35
C ASP A 221 -12.30 -23.01 0.86
N LEU A 222 -11.93 -21.83 0.34
CA LEU A 222 -12.14 -21.44 -1.04
C LEU A 222 -11.05 -22.05 -1.94
N GLN A 223 -11.45 -22.83 -2.94
CA GLN A 223 -10.59 -23.28 -4.00
C GLN A 223 -10.80 -22.42 -5.23
N THR A 224 -9.72 -21.93 -5.80
CA THR A 224 -9.80 -21.06 -6.97
C THR A 224 -8.82 -21.51 -8.04
N SER A 225 -9.14 -21.17 -9.29
CA SER A 225 -8.25 -21.28 -10.44
C SER A 225 -8.47 -20.09 -11.36
N GLY A 226 -7.60 -19.90 -12.32
CA GLY A 226 -7.63 -18.79 -13.27
C GLY A 226 -6.43 -17.87 -13.11
N ASN A 227 -6.28 -16.95 -14.06
CA ASN A 227 -5.16 -16.02 -14.10
C ASN A 227 -5.64 -14.60 -13.79
N VAL A 228 -4.78 -13.87 -13.10
CA VAL A 228 -4.97 -12.46 -12.81
C VAL A 228 -3.75 -11.68 -13.26
N SER A 229 -3.94 -10.48 -13.75
CA SER A 229 -2.89 -9.49 -13.92
C SER A 229 -3.28 -8.17 -13.26
N LEU A 230 -2.31 -7.54 -12.63
CA LEU A 230 -2.44 -6.22 -12.00
C LEU A 230 -1.41 -5.30 -12.63
N LYS A 231 -1.84 -4.07 -12.98
CA LYS A 231 -0.96 -2.99 -13.38
C LYS A 231 -1.35 -1.75 -12.62
N ALA A 232 -0.36 -1.03 -12.13
CA ALA A 232 -0.57 0.26 -11.48
C ALA A 232 0.49 1.25 -11.96
N GLU A 233 0.08 2.47 -12.19
CA GLU A 233 0.94 3.59 -12.58
C GLU A 233 0.64 4.76 -11.66
N ALA A 234 1.67 5.48 -11.24
CA ALA A 234 1.53 6.73 -10.50
C ALA A 234 2.54 7.74 -11.02
N LYS A 235 2.08 8.92 -11.41
CA LYS A 235 2.92 9.97 -12.00
C LYS A 235 2.52 11.35 -11.53
N GLY A 236 3.49 12.11 -11.05
CA GLY A 236 3.31 13.47 -10.59
C GLY A 236 3.79 13.68 -9.17
N ARG A 237 3.19 14.62 -8.49
CA ARG A 237 3.55 15.07 -7.16
C ARG A 237 2.53 14.65 -6.12
N LEU A 238 3.02 14.22 -4.97
CA LEU A 238 2.26 14.00 -3.75
C LEU A 238 2.69 15.03 -2.71
N ASP A 239 1.79 15.88 -2.27
CA ASP A 239 1.98 16.79 -1.15
C ASP A 239 0.68 16.90 -0.33
N GLU A 240 0.59 17.84 0.62
CA GLU A 240 -0.59 18.03 1.47
C GLU A 240 -1.89 18.35 0.70
N LYS A 241 -1.79 18.84 -0.54
CA LYS A 241 -2.92 19.37 -1.33
C LYS A 241 -3.16 18.62 -2.63
N THR A 242 -2.15 17.90 -3.10
CA THR A 242 -2.15 17.27 -4.42
C THR A 242 -1.77 15.81 -4.33
N ILE A 243 -2.46 14.97 -5.07
CA ILE A 243 -2.08 13.58 -5.32
C ILE A 243 -1.56 13.43 -6.75
N PRO A 244 -0.65 12.48 -7.03
CA PRO A 244 -0.23 12.17 -8.39
C PRO A 244 -1.41 11.64 -9.21
N ALA A 245 -1.35 11.80 -10.53
CA ALA A 245 -2.20 11.02 -11.41
C ALA A 245 -1.89 9.53 -11.22
N PHE A 246 -2.91 8.68 -11.20
CA PHE A 246 -2.70 7.24 -11.09
C PHE A 246 -3.70 6.43 -11.91
N THR A 247 -3.29 5.23 -12.26
CA THR A 247 -4.15 4.21 -12.86
C THR A 247 -3.88 2.86 -12.20
N LEU A 248 -4.93 2.13 -11.86
CA LEU A 248 -4.88 0.75 -11.41
C LEU A 248 -5.77 -0.08 -12.34
N ALA A 249 -5.22 -1.09 -12.97
CA ALA A 249 -5.96 -2.03 -13.82
C ALA A 249 -5.83 -3.46 -13.29
N LEU A 250 -6.97 -4.13 -13.14
CA LEU A 250 -7.06 -5.53 -12.72
C LEU A 250 -7.82 -6.30 -13.78
N ASP A 251 -7.17 -7.32 -14.36
CA ASP A 251 -7.78 -8.24 -15.31
C ASP A 251 -7.80 -9.65 -14.73
N VAL A 252 -8.97 -10.30 -14.76
CA VAL A 252 -9.17 -11.71 -14.40
C VAL A 252 -9.67 -12.45 -15.64
N ASP A 253 -8.98 -13.53 -15.98
CA ASP A 253 -9.33 -14.34 -17.17
C ASP A 253 -9.79 -15.75 -16.75
N LYS A 254 -11.07 -16.04 -17.01
CA LYS A 254 -11.72 -17.33 -16.83
C LYS A 254 -11.42 -18.00 -15.49
N ALA A 255 -11.51 -17.22 -14.42
CA ALA A 255 -11.32 -17.78 -13.10
C ALA A 255 -12.52 -18.63 -12.68
N LYS A 256 -12.26 -19.53 -11.75
CA LYS A 256 -13.25 -20.41 -11.14
C LYS A 256 -13.10 -20.33 -9.62
N VAL A 257 -14.22 -20.29 -8.95
CA VAL A 257 -14.31 -20.28 -7.48
C VAL A 257 -15.18 -21.44 -7.04
N PHE A 258 -14.65 -22.25 -6.15
CA PHE A 258 -15.34 -23.39 -5.57
C PHE A 258 -15.15 -23.38 -4.05
N TYR A 259 -16.23 -23.45 -3.31
CA TYR A 259 -16.20 -23.54 -1.85
C TYR A 259 -16.27 -25.01 -1.43
N THR A 260 -15.32 -25.45 -0.59
CA THR A 260 -15.25 -26.85 -0.13
C THR A 260 -16.52 -27.23 0.61
N GLY A 261 -17.16 -28.33 0.19
CA GLY A 261 -18.44 -28.77 0.76
C GLY A 261 -19.69 -28.23 0.05
N MET A 262 -19.54 -27.39 -0.96
CA MET A 262 -20.64 -26.89 -1.78
C MET A 262 -20.74 -27.67 -3.09
N PRO A 263 -21.95 -27.97 -3.59
CA PRO A 263 -22.13 -28.80 -4.79
C PRO A 263 -21.90 -28.03 -6.10
N ARG A 264 -21.71 -26.73 -6.07
CA ARG A 264 -21.60 -25.86 -7.24
C ARG A 264 -20.42 -24.90 -7.14
N SER A 265 -19.88 -24.53 -8.27
CA SER A 265 -18.84 -23.52 -8.44
C SER A 265 -19.40 -22.28 -9.14
N VAL A 266 -18.69 -21.18 -9.03
CA VAL A 266 -18.81 -20.03 -9.93
C VAL A 266 -17.72 -20.16 -10.97
N ASP A 267 -18.11 -20.24 -12.23
CA ASP A 267 -17.23 -20.53 -13.36
C ASP A 267 -17.10 -19.33 -14.29
N ASP A 268 -16.10 -19.38 -15.18
CA ASP A 268 -15.87 -18.38 -16.23
C ASP A 268 -15.81 -16.94 -15.76
N ILE A 269 -15.32 -16.73 -14.53
CA ILE A 269 -15.20 -15.38 -13.96
C ILE A 269 -14.20 -14.60 -14.79
N THR A 270 -14.68 -13.51 -15.40
CA THR A 270 -13.87 -12.58 -16.18
C THR A 270 -14.11 -11.18 -15.66
N ILE A 271 -13.05 -10.49 -15.28
CA ILE A 271 -13.11 -9.12 -14.74
C ILE A 271 -12.15 -8.23 -15.53
N ALA A 272 -12.60 -7.05 -15.89
CA ALA A 272 -11.77 -5.94 -16.34
C ALA A 272 -12.17 -4.71 -15.54
N LEU A 273 -11.37 -4.39 -14.52
CA LEU A 273 -11.53 -3.24 -13.61
C LEU A 273 -10.44 -2.22 -13.87
N GLN A 274 -10.80 -0.97 -13.93
CA GLN A 274 -9.88 0.16 -13.94
C GLN A 274 -10.28 1.18 -12.89
N VAL A 275 -9.32 1.66 -12.11
CA VAL A 275 -9.45 2.84 -11.24
C VAL A 275 -8.45 3.86 -11.74
N ALA A 276 -8.89 5.07 -12.01
CA ALA A 276 -8.01 6.13 -12.53
C ALA A 276 -8.29 7.46 -11.85
N ASN A 277 -7.24 8.25 -11.72
CA ASN A 277 -7.31 9.64 -11.26
C ASN A 277 -6.37 10.49 -12.11
N THR A 278 -6.81 11.65 -12.53
CA THR A 278 -6.02 12.56 -13.37
C THR A 278 -5.00 13.38 -12.57
N GLY A 279 -4.94 13.20 -11.27
CA GLY A 279 -4.10 13.96 -10.33
C GLY A 279 -4.81 15.18 -9.75
N GLY A 280 -4.27 15.67 -8.66
CA GLY A 280 -4.76 16.83 -7.93
C GLY A 280 -5.69 16.48 -6.77
N ASP A 281 -6.90 16.05 -7.02
CA ASP A 281 -7.90 15.76 -5.99
C ASP A 281 -8.38 14.30 -6.07
N LEU A 282 -8.56 13.65 -4.93
CA LEU A 282 -9.11 12.29 -4.84
C LEU A 282 -10.52 12.18 -5.44
N ASP A 283 -11.29 13.24 -5.41
CA ASP A 283 -12.64 13.26 -5.99
C ASP A 283 -12.67 13.16 -7.52
N LEU A 284 -11.52 13.37 -8.18
CA LEU A 284 -11.37 13.14 -9.62
C LEU A 284 -11.19 11.65 -9.98
N THR A 285 -11.30 10.76 -9.01
CA THR A 285 -11.20 9.32 -9.25
C THR A 285 -12.43 8.80 -9.98
N THR A 286 -12.15 7.95 -10.98
CA THR A 286 -13.15 7.12 -11.65
C THR A 286 -12.91 5.65 -11.38
N ILE A 287 -13.98 4.87 -11.33
CA ILE A 287 -13.95 3.42 -11.16
C ILE A 287 -14.78 2.81 -12.28
N ASP A 288 -14.13 2.04 -13.15
CA ASP A 288 -14.75 1.41 -14.31
C ASP A 288 -14.64 -0.11 -14.20
N ILE A 289 -15.76 -0.81 -14.06
CA ILE A 289 -15.88 -2.24 -14.29
C ILE A 289 -16.41 -2.42 -15.72
N ASN A 290 -15.48 -2.48 -16.67
CA ASN A 290 -15.84 -2.65 -18.09
C ASN A 290 -16.41 -4.04 -18.37
N THR A 291 -16.01 -5.02 -17.58
CA THR A 291 -16.49 -6.39 -17.67
C THR A 291 -16.42 -7.01 -16.28
N PHE A 292 -17.55 -7.54 -15.83
CA PHE A 292 -17.60 -8.54 -14.77
C PHE A 292 -18.60 -9.60 -15.21
N LYS A 293 -18.11 -10.72 -15.66
CA LYS A 293 -18.91 -11.86 -16.13
C LYS A 293 -18.61 -13.08 -15.31
N PHE A 294 -19.61 -13.90 -15.07
CA PHE A 294 -19.48 -15.20 -14.44
C PHE A 294 -20.63 -16.11 -14.85
N THR A 295 -20.44 -17.41 -14.70
CA THR A 295 -21.47 -18.42 -14.88
C THR A 295 -21.74 -19.08 -13.54
N PHE A 296 -23.00 -19.10 -13.13
CA PHE A 296 -23.43 -19.71 -11.90
C PHE A 296 -24.58 -20.70 -12.16
N ALA A 297 -24.39 -21.98 -11.80
CA ALA A 297 -25.37 -23.04 -12.05
C ALA A 297 -25.92 -23.02 -13.49
N ASP A 298 -25.01 -22.97 -14.46
CA ASP A 298 -25.28 -22.88 -15.91
C ASP A 298 -25.98 -21.58 -16.37
N ASN A 299 -26.12 -20.60 -15.50
CA ASN A 299 -26.70 -19.30 -15.83
C ASN A 299 -25.60 -18.23 -15.92
N PRO A 300 -25.42 -17.58 -17.09
CA PRO A 300 -24.49 -16.48 -17.23
C PRO A 300 -25.04 -15.20 -16.60
N PHE A 301 -24.15 -14.41 -16.01
CA PHE A 301 -24.42 -13.09 -15.44
C PHE A 301 -23.33 -12.10 -15.81
N ALA A 302 -23.70 -10.87 -16.13
CA ALA A 302 -22.78 -9.82 -16.50
C ALA A 302 -23.14 -8.51 -15.78
N ILE A 303 -22.11 -7.80 -15.31
CA ILE A 303 -22.23 -6.49 -14.68
C ILE A 303 -21.23 -5.54 -15.34
N THR A 304 -21.63 -4.29 -15.55
CA THR A 304 -20.72 -3.17 -15.80
C THR A 304 -21.00 -2.07 -14.79
N LEU A 305 -19.98 -1.31 -14.43
CA LEU A 305 -20.09 -0.15 -13.53
C LEU A 305 -19.21 0.96 -14.07
N HIS A 306 -19.71 2.17 -14.08
CA HIS A 306 -18.93 3.39 -14.12
C HIS A 306 -19.28 4.23 -12.89
N ALA A 307 -18.29 4.62 -12.09
CA ALA A 307 -18.46 5.49 -10.94
C ALA A 307 -17.44 6.63 -10.98
N ALA A 308 -17.86 7.81 -10.54
CA ALA A 308 -17.04 9.02 -10.48
C ALA A 308 -17.38 9.84 -9.23
N HIS A 309 -16.48 10.70 -8.81
CA HIS A 309 -16.63 11.56 -7.63
C HIS A 309 -16.87 10.78 -6.31
N PRO A 310 -15.98 9.83 -5.96
CA PRO A 310 -16.24 8.94 -4.83
C PRO A 310 -16.18 9.61 -3.46
N VAL A 311 -15.61 10.82 -3.37
CA VAL A 311 -15.42 11.53 -2.09
C VAL A 311 -16.57 12.49 -1.81
N SER A 312 -17.02 13.27 -2.80
CA SER A 312 -18.08 14.27 -2.58
C SER A 312 -19.47 13.65 -2.63
N ASP A 313 -19.84 13.08 -3.77
CA ASP A 313 -21.15 12.42 -3.97
C ASP A 313 -21.05 11.51 -5.19
N MET A 314 -20.77 10.25 -4.98
CA MET A 314 -20.49 9.30 -6.04
C MET A 314 -21.63 9.20 -7.05
N LEU A 315 -21.30 9.58 -8.29
CA LEU A 315 -22.14 9.29 -9.46
C LEU A 315 -21.90 7.83 -9.86
N PHE A 316 -22.95 7.12 -10.19
CA PHE A 316 -22.81 5.75 -10.71
C PHE A 316 -23.74 5.50 -11.91
N ASN A 317 -23.23 4.68 -12.81
CA ASN A 317 -23.99 4.01 -13.86
C ASN A 317 -23.67 2.52 -13.77
N ILE A 318 -24.65 1.68 -13.52
CA ILE A 318 -24.52 0.25 -13.39
C ILE A 318 -25.47 -0.45 -14.35
N SER A 319 -24.97 -1.46 -15.07
CA SER A 319 -25.80 -2.37 -15.82
C SER A 319 -25.62 -3.80 -15.33
N ALA A 320 -26.70 -4.54 -15.24
CA ALA A 320 -26.70 -5.95 -14.86
C ALA A 320 -27.63 -6.74 -15.79
N ASP A 321 -27.10 -7.79 -16.38
CA ASP A 321 -27.82 -8.69 -17.28
C ASP A 321 -27.56 -10.14 -16.91
N GLY A 322 -28.60 -10.95 -16.82
CA GLY A 322 -28.45 -12.38 -16.56
C GLY A 322 -29.58 -12.97 -15.73
N THR A 323 -29.36 -14.22 -15.32
CA THR A 323 -30.31 -14.99 -14.52
C THR A 323 -29.63 -15.59 -13.30
N ILE A 324 -30.22 -15.45 -12.15
CA ILE A 324 -29.77 -16.06 -10.90
C ILE A 324 -30.88 -16.92 -10.31
N ASN A 325 -30.58 -18.18 -10.07
CA ASN A 325 -31.46 -19.06 -9.31
C ASN A 325 -31.10 -18.94 -7.81
N LEU A 326 -31.98 -18.33 -7.04
CA LEU A 326 -31.77 -18.09 -5.62
C LEU A 326 -31.65 -19.39 -4.80
N GLY A 327 -32.35 -20.46 -5.20
CA GLY A 327 -32.23 -21.77 -4.56
C GLY A 327 -30.87 -22.45 -4.76
N GLU A 328 -30.09 -22.01 -5.78
CA GLU A 328 -28.72 -22.49 -5.97
C GLU A 328 -27.73 -21.69 -5.11
N ILE A 329 -28.03 -20.43 -4.75
CA ILE A 329 -27.17 -19.61 -3.86
C ILE A 329 -27.10 -20.25 -2.48
N GLU A 330 -28.23 -20.71 -1.94
CA GLU A 330 -28.32 -21.39 -0.63
C GLU A 330 -27.40 -22.63 -0.57
N LYS A 331 -27.19 -23.28 -1.71
CA LYS A 331 -26.30 -24.46 -1.80
C LYS A 331 -24.82 -24.11 -1.86
N ILE A 332 -24.45 -22.82 -2.00
CA ILE A 332 -23.07 -22.37 -2.16
C ILE A 332 -22.58 -21.60 -0.94
N TYR A 333 -23.47 -20.82 -0.36
CA TYR A 333 -23.14 -19.99 0.79
C TYR A 333 -24.08 -20.31 1.94
N PRO A 334 -23.57 -20.76 3.09
CA PRO A 334 -24.41 -21.06 4.24
C PRO A 334 -25.01 -19.76 4.78
N LEU A 335 -26.27 -19.52 4.43
CA LEU A 335 -27.02 -18.33 4.85
C LEU A 335 -27.50 -18.40 6.31
N GLY A 336 -27.17 -19.48 7.03
CA GLY A 336 -27.68 -19.78 8.37
C GLY A 336 -29.10 -20.37 8.34
N ASP A 337 -29.46 -21.11 9.37
CA ASP A 337 -30.70 -21.91 9.45
C ASP A 337 -32.00 -21.11 9.35
N SER A 338 -31.93 -19.78 9.38
CA SER A 338 -33.09 -18.88 9.39
C SER A 338 -33.44 -18.27 8.05
N ILE A 339 -32.61 -18.45 7.02
CA ILE A 339 -32.79 -17.85 5.71
C ILE A 339 -32.94 -18.94 4.65
N SER A 340 -34.08 -18.95 3.96
CA SER A 340 -34.29 -19.80 2.78
C SER A 340 -34.54 -18.93 1.57
N LEU A 341 -33.77 -19.15 0.50
CA LEU A 341 -33.88 -18.44 -0.76
C LEU A 341 -34.48 -19.36 -1.83
N ASN A 342 -35.57 -18.93 -2.43
CA ASN A 342 -36.22 -19.65 -3.51
C ASN A 342 -36.64 -18.70 -4.63
N GLY A 343 -36.60 -19.19 -5.87
CA GLY A 343 -37.03 -18.44 -7.05
C GLY A 343 -35.88 -18.15 -8.03
N ILE A 344 -36.25 -17.50 -9.12
CA ILE A 344 -35.36 -17.13 -10.21
C ILE A 344 -35.47 -15.60 -10.39
N ILE A 345 -34.34 -14.92 -10.37
CA ILE A 345 -34.25 -13.52 -10.75
C ILE A 345 -33.62 -13.46 -12.14
N THR A 346 -34.38 -12.94 -13.11
CA THR A 346 -33.85 -12.56 -14.42
C THR A 346 -33.85 -11.05 -14.51
N THR A 347 -32.70 -10.49 -14.81
CA THR A 347 -32.52 -9.04 -14.89
C THR A 347 -31.89 -8.62 -16.22
N ALA A 348 -32.34 -7.48 -16.73
CA ALA A 348 -31.72 -6.67 -17.75
C ALA A 348 -31.90 -5.21 -17.27
N LEU A 349 -31.07 -4.82 -16.32
CA LEU A 349 -31.21 -3.58 -15.56
C LEU A 349 -30.11 -2.61 -15.91
N THR A 350 -30.45 -1.35 -16.09
CA THR A 350 -29.51 -0.22 -16.06
C THR A 350 -29.99 0.81 -15.05
N LEU A 351 -29.11 1.23 -14.16
CA LEU A 351 -29.37 2.28 -13.17
C LEU A 351 -28.33 3.39 -13.33
N ASP A 352 -28.79 4.64 -13.21
CA ASP A 352 -27.99 5.85 -13.23
C ASP A 352 -28.44 6.76 -12.09
N GLY A 353 -27.52 7.18 -11.23
CA GLY A 353 -27.88 7.94 -10.04
C GLY A 353 -26.69 8.45 -9.25
N ARG A 354 -27.02 8.91 -8.04
CA ARG A 354 -26.06 9.37 -7.02
C ARG A 354 -26.18 8.52 -5.77
N MET A 355 -25.04 8.34 -5.07
CA MET A 355 -25.04 7.59 -3.82
C MET A 355 -25.88 8.28 -2.74
N SER A 356 -25.84 9.61 -2.68
CA SER A 356 -26.66 10.38 -1.74
C SER A 356 -28.17 10.20 -1.93
N ASP A 357 -28.64 9.87 -3.15
CA ASP A 357 -30.06 9.56 -3.39
C ASP A 357 -30.44 8.19 -2.83
N ILE A 358 -29.53 7.23 -2.84
CA ILE A 358 -29.72 5.91 -2.22
C ILE A 358 -29.75 6.05 -0.70
N GLU A 359 -28.79 6.76 -0.12
CA GLU A 359 -28.67 6.96 1.33
C GLU A 359 -29.86 7.70 1.94
N LYS A 360 -30.44 8.64 1.16
CA LYS A 360 -31.62 9.42 1.58
C LYS A 360 -32.94 8.78 1.16
N GLU A 361 -32.92 7.58 0.59
CA GLU A 361 -34.09 6.84 0.07
C GLU A 361 -34.86 7.63 -1.01
N ASN A 362 -34.17 8.53 -1.73
CA ASN A 362 -34.75 9.33 -2.82
C ASN A 362 -34.76 8.57 -4.17
N TYR A 363 -35.25 7.34 -4.16
CA TYR A 363 -35.19 6.43 -5.32
C TYR A 363 -35.84 7.01 -6.60
N GLN A 364 -36.76 8.00 -6.48
CA GLN A 364 -37.34 8.67 -7.62
C GLN A 364 -36.34 9.47 -8.47
N ASN A 365 -35.16 9.78 -7.93
CA ASN A 365 -34.08 10.46 -8.63
C ASN A 365 -33.18 9.49 -9.42
N ILE A 366 -33.25 8.19 -9.09
CA ILE A 366 -32.50 7.16 -9.78
C ILE A 366 -33.21 6.81 -11.07
N LYS A 367 -32.51 7.00 -12.19
CA LYS A 367 -33.02 6.61 -13.49
C LYS A 367 -32.76 5.12 -13.70
N GLY A 368 -33.81 4.38 -14.08
CA GLY A 368 -33.74 2.95 -14.32
C GLY A 368 -34.46 2.53 -15.60
N LYS A 369 -33.94 1.46 -16.21
CA LYS A 369 -34.61 0.79 -17.35
C LYS A 369 -34.43 -0.72 -17.20
#